data_7327dc1a95b6891eaf23d705375a2378
#
_entry.id   7327dc1a95b6891eaf23d705375a2378
#
_cell.length_a   1.000
_cell.length_b   1.000
_cell.length_c   1.000
_cell.angle_alpha   90.00
_cell.angle_beta   90.00
_cell.angle_gamma   90.00
#
_symmetry.space_group_name_H-M   'P 1'
#
loop_
_entity.id
_entity.type
_entity.pdbx_description
1 polymer ?
#
loop_
_entity_poly.entity_id
_entity_poly.type
_entity_poly.pdbx_seq_one_letter_code
_entity_poly.pdbx_strand_id
1 'polypeptide(L)'
;PGLKNSTGVPDLGPVIGRVTENPERPDITIQNELLITAEVSSFRAPISTVTLIHRRGFDTENSLRMRDDGLPPDLVADDGVFSANLPLAGLGPGGMVRWRVEATDTNSSTSGKPFFGDPLNSPRYYGTAALDPAINSRLPVLEWFIQNPGAANNRTGTRAACIFLGEFYDNIYCRIRGGSSAGLAKKSYKFDFNTGHHFRFSPDPTAVRAEEFNLNTTWTDKAYIRQPLSYEFYDRAGSPGPVCFLTRVQQNGEFFSVAAYTEQVDRRLLRREERLDDDGALYKMFNGGTSSTSGVEKKNR
;
A
#
# COMPACT_ATOMS: atom_id res chain seq x y z
N PRO A 1 34.62 -19.13 8.68
CA PRO A 1 33.53 -19.69 9.45
C PRO A 1 32.62 -18.54 9.84
N GLY A 2 31.45 -18.40 9.15
CA GLY A 2 30.51 -17.34 9.38
C GLY A 2 29.86 -17.47 10.74
N LEU A 3 29.85 -16.40 11.50
CA LEU A 3 29.00 -16.27 12.68
C LEU A 3 27.55 -16.53 12.28
N LYS A 4 26.80 -17.29 13.10
CA LYS A 4 25.35 -17.50 12.91
C LYS A 4 24.69 -16.16 12.85
N ASN A 5 24.02 -15.88 11.74
CA ASN A 5 23.40 -14.59 11.42
C ASN A 5 22.09 -14.32 12.16
N SER A 6 21.64 -15.19 13.05
CA SER A 6 20.46 -14.98 13.88
C SER A 6 20.53 -15.85 15.14
N THR A 7 20.10 -15.32 16.25
CA THR A 7 19.48 -16.11 17.29
C THR A 7 18.22 -16.72 16.66
N GLY A 8 18.32 -17.97 16.18
CA GLY A 8 17.15 -18.65 15.63
C GLY A 8 16.04 -18.65 16.67
N VAL A 9 14.83 -18.28 16.28
CA VAL A 9 13.66 -18.47 17.14
C VAL A 9 13.49 -19.98 17.28
N PRO A 10 13.65 -20.55 18.48
CA PRO A 10 13.67 -22.01 18.64
C PRO A 10 12.32 -22.66 18.34
N ASP A 11 11.23 -21.90 18.45
CA ASP A 11 9.87 -22.36 18.22
C ASP A 11 9.15 -21.43 17.24
N LEU A 12 9.05 -21.90 16.00
CA LEU A 12 8.17 -21.31 15.01
C LEU A 12 6.76 -21.85 15.25
N GLY A 13 5.77 -20.95 15.34
CA GLY A 13 4.36 -21.31 15.39
C GLY A 13 3.85 -21.91 14.08
N PRO A 14 2.54 -22.17 13.96
CA PRO A 14 1.92 -22.69 12.75
C PRO A 14 2.26 -21.88 11.51
N VAL A 15 2.30 -22.52 10.35
CA VAL A 15 2.53 -21.85 9.07
C VAL A 15 1.21 -21.31 8.55
N ILE A 16 1.11 -19.99 8.38
CA ILE A 16 -0.03 -19.34 7.74
C ILE A 16 0.30 -19.18 6.26
N GLY A 17 -0.46 -19.87 5.41
CA GLY A 17 -0.36 -19.86 3.96
C GLY A 17 -1.09 -18.67 3.34
N ARG A 18 -1.97 -18.95 2.40
CA ARG A 18 -2.78 -17.93 1.71
C ARG A 18 -3.85 -17.39 2.67
N VAL A 19 -4.05 -16.07 2.64
CA VAL A 19 -5.16 -15.39 3.29
C VAL A 19 -5.96 -14.69 2.19
N THR A 20 -7.28 -14.88 2.20
CA THR A 20 -8.18 -14.29 1.19
C THR A 20 -9.38 -13.62 1.82
N GLU A 21 -9.98 -12.71 1.10
CA GLU A 21 -11.24 -12.07 1.42
C GLU A 21 -12.26 -12.29 0.31
N ASN A 22 -13.53 -12.35 0.68
CA ASN A 22 -14.63 -12.44 -0.28
C ASN A 22 -15.87 -11.66 0.23
N PRO A 23 -16.32 -10.66 -0.56
CA PRO A 23 -15.75 -10.17 -1.83
C PRO A 23 -14.47 -9.34 -1.62
N GLU A 24 -13.65 -9.18 -2.66
CA GLU A 24 -12.45 -8.33 -2.62
C GLU A 24 -12.76 -6.88 -2.18
N ARG A 25 -13.94 -6.39 -2.57
CA ARG A 25 -14.44 -5.08 -2.20
C ARG A 25 -15.93 -5.16 -1.81
N PRO A 26 -16.28 -5.01 -0.53
CA PRO A 26 -17.63 -5.20 -0.07
C PRO A 26 -18.56 -4.03 -0.45
N ASP A 27 -19.76 -4.36 -0.88
CA ASP A 27 -20.88 -3.43 -0.98
C ASP A 27 -21.69 -3.48 0.31
N ILE A 28 -21.52 -2.50 1.16
CA ILE A 28 -22.18 -2.43 2.48
C ILE A 28 -23.70 -2.19 2.43
N THR A 29 -24.26 -1.94 1.24
CA THR A 29 -25.71 -1.84 1.06
C THR A 29 -26.39 -3.20 1.02
N ILE A 30 -25.61 -4.25 0.69
CA ILE A 30 -26.10 -5.63 0.54
C ILE A 30 -25.31 -6.64 1.37
N GLN A 31 -24.18 -6.24 1.95
CA GLN A 31 -23.28 -7.12 2.71
C GLN A 31 -23.02 -6.55 4.10
N ASN A 32 -23.25 -7.36 5.11
CA ASN A 32 -22.99 -7.00 6.51
C ASN A 32 -21.66 -7.57 7.04
N GLU A 33 -21.06 -8.48 6.31
CA GLU A 33 -19.87 -9.23 6.70
C GLU A 33 -18.94 -9.43 5.50
N LEU A 34 -17.68 -9.60 5.79
CA LEU A 34 -16.63 -9.95 4.84
C LEU A 34 -16.05 -11.31 5.25
N LEU A 35 -16.20 -12.32 4.40
CA LEU A 35 -15.59 -13.62 4.66
C LEU A 35 -14.06 -13.52 4.52
N ILE A 36 -13.35 -13.90 5.58
CA ILE A 36 -11.90 -14.03 5.57
C ILE A 36 -11.55 -15.50 5.74
N THR A 37 -10.70 -16.03 4.86
CA THR A 37 -10.16 -17.38 4.98
C THR A 37 -8.64 -17.34 5.08
N ALA A 38 -8.08 -18.33 5.78
CA ALA A 38 -6.65 -18.50 5.94
C ALA A 38 -6.26 -19.97 5.90
N GLU A 39 -5.36 -20.34 5.02
CA GLU A 39 -4.73 -21.67 5.04
C GLU A 39 -3.73 -21.71 6.21
N VAL A 40 -3.92 -22.63 7.15
CA VAL A 40 -3.03 -22.78 8.31
C VAL A 40 -2.66 -24.24 8.48
N SER A 41 -1.37 -24.50 8.60
CA SER A 41 -0.85 -25.83 8.86
C SER A 41 0.02 -25.86 10.12
N SER A 42 -0.03 -26.97 10.84
CA SER A 42 0.86 -27.24 11.97
C SER A 42 2.30 -27.34 11.49
N PHE A 43 3.25 -26.90 12.31
CA PHE A 43 4.69 -27.03 12.03
C PHE A 43 5.35 -28.01 13.00
N ARG A 44 5.36 -27.74 14.29
CA ARG A 44 5.98 -28.61 15.32
C ARG A 44 4.97 -29.20 16.28
N ALA A 45 3.90 -28.49 16.55
CA ALA A 45 2.83 -28.88 17.44
C ALA A 45 1.47 -28.63 16.78
N PRO A 46 0.42 -29.33 17.21
CA PRO A 46 -0.94 -29.10 16.69
C PRO A 46 -1.39 -27.65 16.88
N ILE A 47 -2.21 -27.17 15.96
CA ILE A 47 -2.82 -25.84 16.05
C ILE A 47 -3.76 -25.82 17.27
N SER A 48 -3.63 -24.81 18.10
CA SER A 48 -4.49 -24.56 19.25
C SER A 48 -5.60 -23.54 18.90
N THR A 49 -5.19 -22.42 18.30
CA THR A 49 -6.12 -21.36 17.93
C THR A 49 -5.66 -20.64 16.68
N VAL A 50 -6.64 -20.23 15.84
CA VAL A 50 -6.44 -19.26 14.76
C VAL A 50 -7.37 -18.08 15.01
N THR A 51 -6.81 -16.89 14.97
CA THR A 51 -7.51 -15.66 15.34
C THR A 51 -7.39 -14.63 14.23
N LEU A 52 -8.52 -14.10 13.80
CA LEU A 52 -8.62 -12.93 12.94
C LEU A 52 -8.62 -11.69 13.81
N ILE A 53 -7.59 -10.86 13.72
CA ILE A 53 -7.52 -9.56 14.37
C ILE A 53 -7.89 -8.51 13.34
N HIS A 54 -8.86 -7.68 13.64
CA HIS A 54 -9.41 -6.73 12.68
C HIS A 54 -9.71 -5.36 13.30
N ARG A 55 -9.81 -4.35 12.46
CA ARG A 55 -10.21 -3.00 12.84
C ARG A 55 -10.81 -2.22 11.66
N ARG A 56 -11.72 -1.31 11.94
CA ARG A 56 -12.20 -0.32 10.98
C ARG A 56 -11.26 0.88 11.01
N GLY A 57 -10.88 1.36 9.83
CA GLY A 57 -9.99 2.51 9.74
C GLY A 57 -8.79 2.40 10.69
N PHE A 58 -8.72 3.31 11.63
CA PHE A 58 -7.68 3.41 12.66
C PHE A 58 -8.20 3.15 14.10
N ASP A 59 -9.40 2.58 14.23
CA ASP A 59 -10.01 2.22 15.51
C ASP A 59 -9.19 1.15 16.27
N THR A 60 -9.57 0.85 17.49
CA THR A 60 -8.99 -0.24 18.29
C THR A 60 -9.17 -1.59 17.58
N GLU A 61 -8.21 -2.48 17.78
CA GLU A 61 -8.29 -3.86 17.28
C GLU A 61 -9.38 -4.65 18.05
N ASN A 62 -10.08 -5.50 17.32
CA ASN A 62 -10.96 -6.53 17.81
C ASN A 62 -10.47 -7.88 17.30
N SER A 63 -10.91 -8.96 17.93
CA SER A 63 -10.51 -10.31 17.55
C SER A 63 -11.72 -11.23 17.39
N LEU A 64 -11.62 -12.15 16.41
CA LEU A 64 -12.57 -13.21 16.13
C LEU A 64 -11.83 -14.54 16.03
N ARG A 65 -12.37 -15.58 16.63
CA ARG A 65 -11.84 -16.92 16.40
C ARG A 65 -12.21 -17.38 14.99
N MET A 66 -11.21 -17.85 14.24
CA MET A 66 -11.43 -18.53 12.97
C MET A 66 -11.71 -20.02 13.20
N ARG A 67 -12.52 -20.62 12.35
CA ARG A 67 -13.03 -22.00 12.48
C ARG A 67 -12.56 -22.86 11.32
N ASP A 68 -12.32 -24.14 11.62
CA ASP A 68 -12.04 -25.22 10.68
C ASP A 68 -12.77 -26.48 11.19
N ASP A 69 -14.10 -26.36 11.33
CA ASP A 69 -14.95 -27.37 11.94
C ASP A 69 -16.17 -27.77 11.08
N GLY A 70 -16.20 -27.31 9.82
CA GLY A 70 -17.29 -27.55 8.88
C GLY A 70 -18.58 -26.82 9.21
N LEU A 71 -18.58 -25.89 10.16
CA LEU A 71 -19.73 -25.06 10.50
C LEU A 71 -19.55 -23.64 9.96
N PRO A 72 -20.61 -23.04 9.39
CA PRO A 72 -20.48 -21.70 8.81
C PRO A 72 -19.78 -20.69 9.73
N PRO A 73 -18.86 -19.85 9.17
CA PRO A 73 -18.58 -19.66 7.75
C PRO A 73 -17.62 -20.69 7.14
N ASP A 74 -17.12 -21.64 7.92
CA ASP A 74 -16.33 -22.75 7.40
C ASP A 74 -17.23 -23.76 6.68
N LEU A 75 -16.73 -24.36 5.59
CA LEU A 75 -17.49 -25.25 4.74
C LEU A 75 -17.07 -26.71 4.86
N VAL A 76 -15.81 -26.98 5.23
CA VAL A 76 -15.22 -28.31 5.24
C VAL A 76 -14.36 -28.47 6.49
N ALA A 77 -14.75 -29.36 7.38
CA ALA A 77 -14.01 -29.61 8.60
C ALA A 77 -12.62 -30.20 8.34
N ASP A 78 -11.65 -29.76 9.12
CA ASP A 78 -10.27 -30.30 9.18
C ASP A 78 -9.51 -30.25 7.83
N ASP A 79 -9.85 -29.31 6.95
CA ASP A 79 -9.15 -29.13 5.67
C ASP A 79 -7.98 -28.14 5.75
N GLY A 80 -7.77 -27.51 6.91
CA GLY A 80 -6.73 -26.54 7.17
C GLY A 80 -7.05 -25.13 6.66
N VAL A 81 -8.29 -24.88 6.21
CA VAL A 81 -8.78 -23.56 5.79
C VAL A 81 -9.64 -22.96 6.88
N PHE A 82 -9.05 -22.13 7.69
CA PHE A 82 -9.76 -21.44 8.77
C PHE A 82 -10.55 -20.25 8.24
N SER A 83 -11.78 -20.11 8.69
CA SER A 83 -12.73 -19.11 8.19
C SER A 83 -13.34 -18.27 9.33
N ALA A 84 -13.56 -16.97 9.06
CA ALA A 84 -14.33 -16.07 9.93
C ALA A 84 -15.06 -15.00 9.11
N ASN A 85 -16.23 -14.61 9.58
CA ASN A 85 -16.97 -13.45 9.06
C ASN A 85 -16.56 -12.19 9.82
N LEU A 86 -15.86 -11.28 9.15
CA LEU A 86 -15.49 -9.98 9.67
C LEU A 86 -16.69 -9.03 9.56
N PRO A 87 -17.22 -8.48 10.68
CA PRO A 87 -18.39 -7.62 10.64
C PRO A 87 -18.08 -6.25 10.02
N LEU A 88 -18.94 -5.81 9.11
CA LEU A 88 -18.85 -4.50 8.44
C LEU A 88 -19.76 -3.44 9.09
N ALA A 89 -20.47 -3.78 10.15
CA ALA A 89 -21.38 -2.87 10.85
C ALA A 89 -20.65 -1.57 11.25
N GLY A 90 -21.25 -0.43 10.90
CA GLY A 90 -20.68 0.89 11.15
C GLY A 90 -19.57 1.34 10.20
N LEU A 91 -19.27 0.56 9.16
CA LEU A 91 -18.44 1.01 8.04
C LEU A 91 -19.29 1.85 7.10
N GLY A 92 -18.83 3.05 6.73
CA GLY A 92 -19.45 3.89 5.71
C GLY A 92 -18.93 3.61 4.30
N PRO A 93 -19.57 4.17 3.25
CA PRO A 93 -19.05 4.12 1.89
C PRO A 93 -17.61 4.65 1.83
N GLY A 94 -16.73 3.96 1.09
CA GLY A 94 -15.31 4.30 1.04
C GLY A 94 -14.54 4.09 2.35
N GLY A 95 -15.20 3.57 3.39
CA GLY A 95 -14.58 3.26 4.69
C GLY A 95 -13.63 2.07 4.59
N MET A 96 -12.46 2.17 5.23
CA MET A 96 -11.44 1.12 5.25
C MET A 96 -11.68 0.12 6.37
N VAL A 97 -11.53 -1.16 6.06
CA VAL A 97 -11.41 -2.25 7.04
C VAL A 97 -10.09 -2.98 6.84
N ARG A 98 -9.45 -3.37 7.94
CA ARG A 98 -8.14 -4.03 7.93
C ARG A 98 -8.13 -5.23 8.85
N TRP A 99 -7.34 -6.25 8.50
CA TRP A 99 -7.21 -7.47 9.29
C TRP A 99 -5.82 -8.11 9.17
N ARG A 100 -5.50 -8.95 10.14
CA ARG A 100 -4.35 -9.84 10.14
C ARG A 100 -4.74 -11.15 10.83
N VAL A 101 -4.04 -12.22 10.50
CA VAL A 101 -4.29 -13.54 11.09
C VAL A 101 -3.16 -13.89 12.02
N GLU A 102 -3.48 -14.40 13.19
CA GLU A 102 -2.55 -15.01 14.13
C GLU A 102 -2.92 -16.48 14.36
N ALA A 103 -1.94 -17.37 14.34
CA ALA A 103 -2.10 -18.78 14.65
C ALA A 103 -1.16 -19.19 15.78
N THR A 104 -1.70 -19.90 16.77
CA THR A 104 -0.95 -20.36 17.96
C THR A 104 -1.08 -21.87 18.05
N ASP A 105 0.02 -22.55 18.35
CA ASP A 105 0.06 -23.99 18.59
C ASP A 105 -0.13 -24.37 20.06
N THR A 106 -0.17 -25.66 20.35
CA THR A 106 -0.32 -26.19 21.72
C THR A 106 0.87 -25.91 22.61
N ASN A 107 2.04 -25.52 22.05
CA ASN A 107 3.23 -25.08 22.77
C ASN A 107 3.23 -23.56 23.03
N SER A 108 2.16 -22.86 22.68
CA SER A 108 2.04 -21.39 22.75
C SER A 108 2.98 -20.62 21.82
N SER A 109 3.53 -21.27 20.79
CA SER A 109 4.28 -20.59 19.74
C SER A 109 3.31 -19.96 18.74
N THR A 110 3.51 -18.68 18.43
CA THR A 110 2.58 -17.89 17.60
C THR A 110 3.26 -17.39 16.34
N SER A 111 2.54 -17.45 15.24
CA SER A 111 2.88 -16.82 13.97
C SER A 111 1.79 -15.83 13.53
N GLY A 112 2.16 -14.86 12.71
CA GLY A 112 1.25 -13.83 12.20
C GLY A 112 1.42 -13.59 10.70
N LYS A 113 0.32 -13.20 10.04
CA LYS A 113 0.32 -12.81 8.64
C LYS A 113 -0.63 -11.62 8.40
N PRO A 114 -0.21 -10.54 7.67
CA PRO A 114 1.07 -10.37 7.01
C PRO A 114 2.23 -10.44 7.99
N PHE A 115 3.43 -10.84 7.50
CA PHE A 115 4.62 -10.85 8.34
C PHE A 115 5.08 -9.41 8.64
N PHE A 116 5.02 -9.04 9.91
CA PHE A 116 5.37 -7.71 10.39
C PHE A 116 6.72 -7.72 11.11
N GLY A 117 7.80 -7.98 10.33
CA GLY A 117 9.16 -8.05 10.87
C GLY A 117 9.88 -6.71 10.98
N ASP A 118 9.49 -5.73 10.18
CA ASP A 118 10.05 -4.37 10.19
C ASP A 118 8.91 -3.34 10.29
N PRO A 119 8.74 -2.68 11.46
CA PRO A 119 7.71 -1.67 11.67
C PRO A 119 7.78 -0.48 10.70
N LEU A 120 8.95 -0.26 10.11
CA LEU A 120 9.17 0.85 9.18
C LEU A 120 9.04 0.44 7.71
N ASN A 121 9.00 -0.87 7.41
CA ASN A 121 9.08 -1.35 6.04
C ASN A 121 8.36 -2.70 5.82
N SER A 122 7.32 -2.98 6.58
CA SER A 122 6.47 -4.16 6.40
C SER A 122 4.99 -3.80 6.53
N PRO A 123 4.10 -4.40 5.75
CA PRO A 123 2.66 -4.29 5.98
C PRO A 123 2.30 -4.99 7.30
N ARG A 124 1.40 -4.39 8.06
CA ARG A 124 0.88 -4.98 9.30
C ARG A 124 -0.47 -5.67 9.09
N TYR A 125 -1.24 -5.19 8.12
CA TYR A 125 -2.58 -5.68 7.84
C TYR A 125 -2.78 -5.95 6.35
N TYR A 126 -3.66 -6.88 6.04
CA TYR A 126 -4.48 -6.87 4.83
C TYR A 126 -5.57 -5.83 4.97
N GLY A 127 -6.21 -5.48 3.87
CA GLY A 127 -7.31 -4.53 3.96
C GLY A 127 -8.04 -4.31 2.65
N THR A 128 -9.22 -3.73 2.79
CA THR A 128 -10.03 -3.25 1.69
C THR A 128 -10.85 -2.04 2.12
N ALA A 129 -11.59 -1.45 1.21
CA ALA A 129 -12.56 -0.40 1.51
C ALA A 129 -13.93 -0.76 0.94
N ALA A 130 -14.98 -0.36 1.63
CA ALA A 130 -16.33 -0.47 1.13
C ALA A 130 -16.49 0.28 -0.20
N LEU A 131 -17.31 -0.25 -1.09
CA LEU A 131 -17.70 0.47 -2.28
C LEU A 131 -18.34 1.81 -1.89
N ASP A 132 -17.99 2.85 -2.63
CA ASP A 132 -18.65 4.13 -2.56
C ASP A 132 -19.36 4.40 -3.90
N PRO A 133 -20.69 4.26 -3.96
CA PRO A 133 -21.45 4.45 -5.18
C PRO A 133 -21.44 5.91 -5.68
N ALA A 134 -21.05 6.87 -4.84
CA ALA A 134 -20.92 8.27 -5.24
C ALA A 134 -19.64 8.53 -6.07
N ILE A 135 -18.70 7.61 -6.08
CA ILE A 135 -17.48 7.75 -6.89
C ILE A 135 -17.76 7.36 -8.34
N ASN A 136 -18.13 8.35 -9.16
CA ASN A 136 -18.19 8.22 -10.61
C ASN A 136 -17.02 9.00 -11.22
N SER A 137 -15.96 8.32 -11.63
CA SER A 137 -14.73 8.94 -12.11
C SER A 137 -14.16 8.22 -13.33
N ARG A 138 -13.83 8.99 -14.37
CA ARG A 138 -13.03 8.48 -15.49
C ARG A 138 -11.53 8.46 -15.21
N LEU A 139 -11.11 9.18 -14.17
CA LEU A 139 -9.73 9.12 -13.69
C LEU A 139 -9.56 7.91 -12.77
N PRO A 140 -8.40 7.26 -12.76
CA PRO A 140 -8.09 6.29 -11.73
C PRO A 140 -8.23 6.92 -10.34
N VAL A 141 -8.73 6.14 -9.38
CA VAL A 141 -9.00 6.60 -8.03
C VAL A 141 -7.91 6.08 -7.09
N LEU A 142 -7.23 6.99 -6.42
CA LEU A 142 -6.35 6.69 -5.29
C LEU A 142 -7.14 6.91 -3.99
N GLU A 143 -7.41 5.84 -3.27
CA GLU A 143 -8.00 5.91 -1.94
C GLU A 143 -6.87 5.92 -0.91
N TRP A 144 -6.73 7.01 -0.20
CA TRP A 144 -5.67 7.29 0.76
C TRP A 144 -6.25 7.36 2.17
N PHE A 145 -5.77 6.51 3.07
CA PHE A 145 -6.21 6.44 4.46
C PHE A 145 -5.10 6.86 5.40
N ILE A 146 -5.40 7.80 6.27
CA ILE A 146 -4.43 8.42 7.15
C ILE A 146 -5.08 8.80 8.49
N GLN A 147 -4.48 8.37 9.60
CA GLN A 147 -5.03 8.64 10.93
C GLN A 147 -4.91 10.12 11.31
N ASN A 148 -3.81 10.75 10.98
CA ASN A 148 -3.56 12.16 11.25
C ASN A 148 -3.15 12.88 9.95
N PRO A 149 -4.13 13.44 9.20
CA PRO A 149 -3.84 14.16 7.95
C PRO A 149 -2.86 15.33 8.14
N GLY A 150 -2.89 15.99 9.30
CA GLY A 150 -1.98 17.09 9.61
C GLY A 150 -0.50 16.67 9.66
N ALA A 151 -0.22 15.44 10.07
CA ALA A 151 1.13 14.91 10.14
C ALA A 151 1.77 14.73 8.75
N ALA A 152 0.97 14.42 7.72
CA ALA A 152 1.47 14.36 6.34
C ALA A 152 1.87 15.73 5.77
N ASN A 153 1.38 16.82 6.36
CA ASN A 153 1.65 18.18 5.93
C ASN A 153 3.00 18.73 6.40
N ASN A 154 3.86 17.89 6.95
CA ASN A 154 5.22 18.24 7.32
C ASN A 154 6.25 17.30 6.70
N ARG A 155 7.54 17.62 6.85
CA ARG A 155 8.65 16.86 6.27
C ARG A 155 8.90 15.51 6.97
N THR A 156 8.55 15.43 8.25
CA THR A 156 8.65 14.19 9.03
C THR A 156 7.66 13.15 8.53
N GLY A 157 6.46 13.59 8.07
CA GLY A 157 5.46 12.69 7.53
C GLY A 157 4.84 11.75 8.56
N THR A 158 4.14 10.73 8.05
CA THR A 158 3.44 9.74 8.86
C THR A 158 3.17 8.45 8.09
N ARG A 159 2.72 7.43 8.81
CA ARG A 159 2.23 6.18 8.20
C ARG A 159 0.81 6.34 7.70
N ALA A 160 0.50 5.62 6.63
CA ALA A 160 -0.80 5.62 5.97
C ALA A 160 -1.07 4.25 5.32
N ALA A 161 -2.26 4.11 4.75
CA ALA A 161 -2.59 3.03 3.84
C ALA A 161 -3.19 3.62 2.56
N CYS A 162 -3.18 2.88 1.46
CA CYS A 162 -3.91 3.27 0.27
C CYS A 162 -4.42 2.07 -0.52
N ILE A 163 -5.40 2.34 -1.39
CA ILE A 163 -5.88 1.40 -2.40
C ILE A 163 -5.71 2.06 -3.76
N PHE A 164 -5.19 1.31 -4.72
CA PHE A 164 -5.12 1.72 -6.11
C PHE A 164 -5.20 0.51 -7.02
N LEU A 165 -6.01 0.57 -8.08
CA LEU A 165 -6.27 -0.54 -9.00
C LEU A 165 -6.63 -1.87 -8.28
N GLY A 166 -7.42 -1.78 -7.19
CA GLY A 166 -7.85 -2.93 -6.40
C GLY A 166 -6.81 -3.49 -5.44
N GLU A 167 -5.59 -2.97 -5.41
CA GLU A 167 -4.51 -3.45 -4.54
C GLU A 167 -4.39 -2.57 -3.28
N PHE A 168 -4.37 -3.20 -2.12
CA PHE A 168 -4.25 -2.54 -0.82
C PHE A 168 -2.79 -2.49 -0.36
N TYR A 169 -2.36 -1.33 0.10
CA TYR A 169 -1.01 -1.06 0.63
C TYR A 169 -1.12 -0.54 2.05
N ASP A 170 -0.67 -1.34 3.01
CA ASP A 170 -0.64 -0.97 4.43
C ASP A 170 0.72 -0.45 4.86
N ASN A 171 0.73 0.34 5.93
CA ASN A 171 1.94 0.85 6.58
C ASN A 171 2.91 1.55 5.62
N ILE A 172 2.39 2.18 4.57
CA ILE A 172 3.19 3.02 3.68
C ILE A 172 3.54 4.34 4.37
N TYR A 173 4.59 5.00 3.91
CA TYR A 173 4.99 6.29 4.45
C TYR A 173 4.59 7.43 3.52
N CYS A 174 4.02 8.52 4.08
CA CYS A 174 3.66 9.68 3.29
C CYS A 174 4.06 10.98 3.97
N ARG A 175 4.47 11.98 3.19
CA ARG A 175 4.88 13.29 3.66
C ARG A 175 4.70 14.36 2.61
N ILE A 176 4.66 15.62 3.06
CA ILE A 176 4.71 16.76 2.14
C ILE A 176 6.01 16.74 1.32
N ARG A 177 5.90 17.14 0.05
CA ARG A 177 7.03 17.36 -0.83
C ARG A 177 6.98 18.74 -1.49
N GLY A 178 8.09 19.09 -2.19
CA GLY A 178 8.26 20.36 -2.89
C GLY A 178 9.04 21.37 -2.08
N GLY A 179 9.59 22.37 -2.73
CA GLY A 179 10.21 23.55 -2.12
C GLY A 179 9.14 24.60 -1.81
N SER A 180 8.99 25.60 -2.66
CA SER A 180 7.98 26.65 -2.58
C SER A 180 6.54 26.12 -2.62
N SER A 181 6.29 25.02 -3.36
CA SER A 181 4.96 24.40 -3.45
C SER A 181 4.47 23.79 -2.13
N ALA A 182 5.34 23.55 -1.15
CA ALA A 182 4.93 23.10 0.18
C ALA A 182 4.09 24.14 0.94
N GLY A 183 4.22 25.43 0.60
CA GLY A 183 3.42 26.52 1.17
C GLY A 183 2.06 26.74 0.51
N LEU A 184 1.76 26.06 -0.61
CA LEU A 184 0.50 26.23 -1.33
C LEU A 184 -0.69 25.65 -0.53
N ALA A 185 -1.89 26.18 -0.77
CA ALA A 185 -3.12 25.66 -0.15
C ALA A 185 -3.36 24.19 -0.51
N LYS A 186 -3.17 23.82 -1.78
CA LYS A 186 -3.17 22.43 -2.24
C LYS A 186 -1.72 21.93 -2.29
N LYS A 187 -1.41 20.93 -1.49
CA LYS A 187 -0.05 20.44 -1.27
C LYS A 187 0.30 19.28 -2.21
N SER A 188 1.59 19.05 -2.40
CA SER A 188 2.11 17.83 -3.03
C SER A 188 2.61 16.89 -1.97
N TYR A 189 2.47 15.58 -2.24
CA TYR A 189 2.89 14.53 -1.30
C TYR A 189 3.84 13.56 -1.98
N LYS A 190 4.68 12.92 -1.17
CA LYS A 190 5.47 11.77 -1.55
C LYS A 190 4.97 10.57 -0.79
N PHE A 191 4.90 9.43 -1.47
CA PHE A 191 4.53 8.14 -0.91
C PHE A 191 5.68 7.18 -1.11
N ASP A 192 6.08 6.49 -0.04
CA ASP A 192 7.12 5.47 -0.05
C ASP A 192 6.49 4.12 0.35
N PHE A 193 6.76 3.06 -0.41
CA PHE A 193 6.14 1.75 -0.27
C PHE A 193 7.08 0.73 0.36
N ASN A 194 6.51 -0.28 1.02
CA ASN A 194 7.27 -1.32 1.68
C ASN A 194 8.08 -2.17 0.70
N THR A 195 9.28 -2.58 1.09
CA THR A 195 10.10 -3.51 0.32
C THR A 195 9.34 -4.80 0.04
N GLY A 196 9.36 -5.24 -1.23
CA GLY A 196 8.63 -6.43 -1.66
C GLY A 196 7.13 -6.22 -1.93
N HIS A 197 6.58 -5.03 -1.60
CA HIS A 197 5.19 -4.67 -1.90
C HIS A 197 5.11 -3.27 -2.52
N HIS A 198 5.73 -3.13 -3.69
CA HIS A 198 5.82 -1.87 -4.42
C HIS A 198 4.53 -1.54 -5.16
N PHE A 199 4.30 -0.26 -5.39
CA PHE A 199 3.08 0.28 -5.96
C PHE A 199 2.88 -0.09 -7.43
N ARG A 200 1.71 -0.64 -7.75
CA ARG A 200 1.27 -0.93 -9.11
C ARG A 200 0.53 0.28 -9.67
N PHE A 201 1.18 1.02 -10.56
CA PHE A 201 0.57 2.20 -11.20
C PHE A 201 -0.03 1.89 -12.58
N SER A 202 0.21 0.70 -13.12
CA SER A 202 -0.30 0.24 -14.41
C SER A 202 -1.29 -0.91 -14.22
N PRO A 203 -2.34 -1.01 -15.04
CA PRO A 203 -3.19 -2.20 -15.09
C PRO A 203 -2.45 -3.43 -15.60
N ASP A 204 -1.36 -3.27 -16.34
CA ASP A 204 -0.49 -4.37 -16.77
C ASP A 204 0.22 -4.98 -15.56
N PRO A 205 -0.02 -6.26 -15.22
CA PRO A 205 0.57 -6.91 -14.06
C PRO A 205 2.09 -7.13 -14.20
N THR A 206 2.64 -7.05 -15.40
CA THR A 206 4.07 -7.24 -15.68
C THR A 206 4.86 -5.93 -15.60
N ALA A 207 4.18 -4.79 -15.54
CA ALA A 207 4.82 -3.49 -15.46
C ALA A 207 5.69 -3.35 -14.20
N VAL A 208 6.83 -2.67 -14.35
CA VAL A 208 7.72 -2.34 -13.23
C VAL A 208 6.93 -1.54 -12.19
N ARG A 209 7.00 -1.96 -10.93
CA ARG A 209 6.33 -1.31 -9.80
C ARG A 209 7.20 -0.21 -9.21
N ALA A 210 6.57 0.85 -8.72
CA ALA A 210 7.24 1.98 -8.11
C ALA A 210 7.53 1.74 -6.61
N GLU A 211 8.77 1.96 -6.17
CA GLU A 211 9.11 1.97 -4.73
C GLU A 211 8.53 3.19 -4.04
N GLU A 212 8.46 4.28 -4.78
CA GLU A 212 7.94 5.57 -4.33
C GLU A 212 7.31 6.34 -5.47
N PHE A 213 6.34 7.19 -5.18
CA PHE A 213 5.80 8.12 -6.16
C PHE A 213 5.50 9.49 -5.57
N ASN A 214 5.27 10.43 -6.45
CA ASN A 214 4.90 11.78 -6.11
C ASN A 214 3.46 12.06 -6.54
N LEU A 215 2.66 12.58 -5.62
CA LEU A 215 1.34 13.12 -5.87
C LEU A 215 1.46 14.63 -5.98
N ASN A 216 1.62 15.11 -7.20
CA ASN A 216 1.88 16.53 -7.44
C ASN A 216 0.60 17.35 -7.46
N THR A 217 0.62 18.46 -6.74
CA THR A 217 -0.47 19.42 -6.80
C THR A 217 -0.57 20.04 -8.21
N THR A 218 -1.79 20.28 -8.64
CA THR A 218 -2.07 21.05 -9.85
C THR A 218 -2.47 22.51 -9.53
N TRP A 219 -2.16 23.00 -8.35
CA TRP A 219 -2.61 24.30 -7.86
C TRP A 219 -2.25 25.47 -8.80
N THR A 220 -1.04 25.48 -9.34
CA THR A 220 -0.55 26.53 -10.25
C THR A 220 -0.89 26.25 -11.72
N ASP A 221 -1.25 25.01 -12.05
CA ASP A 221 -1.66 24.61 -13.39
C ASP A 221 -3.18 24.56 -13.48
N LYS A 222 -3.79 25.63 -13.95
CA LYS A 222 -5.25 25.72 -14.08
C LYS A 222 -5.85 24.79 -15.14
N ALA A 223 -5.03 24.30 -16.07
CA ALA A 223 -5.44 23.30 -17.06
C ALA A 223 -5.33 21.87 -16.53
N TYR A 224 -4.63 21.63 -15.42
CA TYR A 224 -4.34 20.33 -14.80
C TYR A 224 -3.49 19.38 -15.64
N ILE A 225 -3.35 19.59 -16.93
CA ILE A 225 -2.77 18.61 -17.87
C ILE A 225 -1.34 18.94 -18.32
N ARG A 226 -0.77 20.10 -17.95
CA ARG A 226 0.54 20.50 -18.47
C ARG A 226 1.64 19.51 -18.12
N GLN A 227 1.67 19.02 -16.88
CA GLN A 227 2.70 18.08 -16.45
C GLN A 227 2.56 16.71 -17.15
N PRO A 228 1.39 16.03 -17.12
CA PRO A 228 1.21 14.79 -17.87
C PRO A 228 1.52 14.94 -19.36
N LEU A 229 1.02 16.00 -19.99
CA LEU A 229 1.24 16.26 -21.40
C LEU A 229 2.71 16.49 -21.75
N SER A 230 3.45 17.20 -20.89
CA SER A 230 4.89 17.43 -21.12
C SER A 230 5.68 16.13 -21.08
N TYR A 231 5.41 15.24 -20.11
CA TYR A 231 6.10 13.96 -20.02
C TYR A 231 5.73 13.03 -21.18
N GLU A 232 4.46 12.99 -21.59
CA GLU A 232 4.06 12.27 -22.79
C GLU A 232 4.77 12.77 -24.06
N PHE A 233 4.98 14.10 -24.16
CA PHE A 233 5.75 14.69 -25.26
C PHE A 233 7.20 14.23 -25.27
N TYR A 234 7.85 14.22 -24.12
CA TYR A 234 9.24 13.74 -23.99
C TYR A 234 9.34 12.27 -24.36
N ASP A 235 8.44 11.43 -23.86
CA ASP A 235 8.43 10.00 -24.17
C ASP A 235 8.26 9.76 -25.67
N ARG A 236 7.28 10.41 -26.31
CA ARG A 236 7.06 10.33 -27.78
C ARG A 236 8.24 10.87 -28.59
N ALA A 237 8.98 11.82 -28.07
CA ALA A 237 10.22 12.34 -28.68
C ALA A 237 11.42 11.41 -28.47
N GLY A 238 11.25 10.30 -27.76
CA GLY A 238 12.32 9.32 -27.47
C GLY A 238 13.21 9.73 -26.31
N SER A 239 12.82 10.75 -25.52
CA SER A 239 13.52 11.14 -24.29
C SER A 239 12.89 10.43 -23.09
N PRO A 240 13.69 9.72 -22.27
CA PRO A 240 13.16 9.08 -21.05
C PRO A 240 12.46 10.08 -20.15
N GLY A 241 11.29 9.72 -19.62
CA GLY A 241 10.51 10.55 -18.73
C GLY A 241 9.72 9.75 -17.72
N PRO A 242 9.37 10.35 -16.57
CA PRO A 242 8.52 9.69 -15.59
C PRO A 242 7.10 9.50 -16.13
N VAL A 243 6.50 8.38 -15.81
CA VAL A 243 5.05 8.17 -16.01
C VAL A 243 4.29 9.21 -15.19
N CYS A 244 3.36 9.89 -15.85
CA CYS A 244 2.55 10.91 -15.20
C CYS A 244 1.11 10.89 -15.74
N PHE A 245 0.14 10.82 -14.84
CA PHE A 245 -1.28 10.87 -15.17
C PHE A 245 -2.08 11.53 -14.07
N LEU A 246 -3.27 12.01 -14.40
CA LEU A 246 -4.19 12.56 -13.39
C LEU A 246 -4.87 11.43 -12.64
N THR A 247 -5.02 11.60 -11.34
CA THR A 247 -5.76 10.70 -10.47
C THR A 247 -6.73 11.48 -9.59
N ARG A 248 -7.92 10.93 -9.38
CA ARG A 248 -8.84 11.36 -8.33
C ARG A 248 -8.35 10.81 -7.00
N VAL A 249 -8.21 11.66 -6.01
CA VAL A 249 -7.76 11.27 -4.67
C VAL A 249 -8.95 11.36 -3.71
N GLN A 250 -9.26 10.24 -3.06
CA GLN A 250 -10.11 10.18 -1.88
C GLN A 250 -9.22 10.13 -0.65
N GLN A 251 -9.55 10.86 0.41
CA GLN A 251 -8.84 10.75 1.69
C GLN A 251 -9.83 10.39 2.77
N ASN A 252 -9.63 9.23 3.41
CA ASN A 252 -10.53 8.70 4.45
C ASN A 252 -12.00 8.59 3.99
N GLY A 253 -12.24 8.19 2.73
CA GLY A 253 -13.56 8.07 2.14
C GLY A 253 -14.09 9.35 1.47
N GLU A 254 -13.51 10.51 1.72
CA GLU A 254 -13.99 11.79 1.19
C GLU A 254 -13.17 12.28 0.00
N PHE A 255 -13.81 13.05 -0.90
CA PHE A 255 -13.08 13.68 -2.02
C PHE A 255 -12.03 14.67 -1.49
N PHE A 256 -10.78 14.40 -1.80
CA PHE A 256 -9.66 15.26 -1.38
C PHE A 256 -9.18 16.18 -2.51
N SER A 257 -8.87 15.61 -3.67
CA SER A 257 -8.37 16.40 -4.79
C SER A 257 -8.33 15.62 -6.10
N VAL A 258 -8.08 16.33 -7.21
CA VAL A 258 -7.45 15.76 -8.40
C VAL A 258 -5.97 16.16 -8.38
N ALA A 259 -5.08 15.23 -8.55
CA ALA A 259 -3.64 15.46 -8.51
C ALA A 259 -2.93 14.65 -9.60
N ALA A 260 -1.70 15.02 -9.95
CA ALA A 260 -0.90 14.26 -10.89
C ALA A 260 -0.07 13.22 -10.14
N TYR A 261 -0.37 11.93 -10.37
CA TYR A 261 0.61 10.88 -10.13
C TYR A 261 1.84 11.18 -10.96
N THR A 262 3.00 11.12 -10.37
CA THR A 262 4.28 11.29 -11.07
C THR A 262 5.27 10.30 -10.51
N GLU A 263 5.75 9.41 -11.38
CA GLU A 263 6.80 8.46 -11.05
C GLU A 263 8.01 9.20 -10.47
N GLN A 264 8.64 8.61 -9.46
CA GLN A 264 9.91 9.11 -8.96
C GLN A 264 11.01 8.80 -9.97
N VAL A 265 11.85 9.81 -10.24
CA VAL A 265 13.03 9.61 -11.06
C VAL A 265 14.11 8.94 -10.21
N ASP A 266 14.19 7.63 -10.32
CA ASP A 266 15.10 6.75 -9.60
C ASP A 266 15.50 5.52 -10.45
N ARG A 267 16.11 4.51 -9.83
CA ARG A 267 16.51 3.27 -10.48
C ARG A 267 15.32 2.52 -11.13
N ARG A 268 14.09 2.63 -10.58
CA ARG A 268 12.91 1.95 -11.14
C ARG A 268 12.51 2.54 -12.48
N LEU A 269 12.61 3.86 -12.63
CA LEU A 269 12.42 4.52 -13.92
C LEU A 269 13.45 4.02 -14.92
N LEU A 270 14.74 3.94 -14.56
CA LEU A 270 15.77 3.42 -15.47
C LEU A 270 15.45 2.00 -15.93
N ARG A 271 15.01 1.14 -15.02
CA ARG A 271 14.62 -0.24 -15.33
C ARG A 271 13.40 -0.31 -16.25
N ARG A 272 12.41 0.54 -16.06
CA ARG A 272 11.22 0.61 -16.92
C ARG A 272 11.58 1.09 -18.34
N GLU A 273 12.52 1.99 -18.42
CA GLU A 273 13.00 2.53 -19.70
C GLU A 273 13.98 1.61 -20.44
N GLU A 274 13.96 0.37 -20.34
CA GLU A 274 14.76 -0.70 -20.95
C GLU A 274 16.00 -0.29 -21.80
N ARG A 275 16.01 0.94 -22.32
CA ARG A 275 17.09 1.55 -23.08
C ARG A 275 18.19 2.15 -22.22
N LEU A 276 17.99 2.22 -20.90
CA LEU A 276 18.89 2.80 -19.93
C LEU A 276 19.46 1.71 -19.04
N ASP A 277 20.74 1.83 -18.74
CA ASP A 277 21.40 0.99 -17.75
C ASP A 277 20.87 1.34 -16.34
N ASP A 278 20.18 0.40 -15.71
CA ASP A 278 19.60 0.59 -14.37
C ASP A 278 20.65 0.65 -13.25
N ASP A 279 21.89 0.26 -13.53
CA ASP A 279 23.07 0.46 -12.68
C ASP A 279 23.85 1.75 -13.00
N GLY A 280 23.50 2.42 -14.10
CA GLY A 280 24.07 3.69 -14.50
C GLY A 280 23.88 4.79 -13.47
N ALA A 281 24.79 5.76 -13.44
CA ALA A 281 24.73 6.87 -12.49
C ALA A 281 23.58 7.83 -12.81
N LEU A 282 22.64 7.98 -11.89
CA LEU A 282 21.52 8.92 -11.98
C LEU A 282 21.80 10.16 -11.10
N TYR A 283 21.77 11.33 -11.68
CA TYR A 283 21.99 12.59 -10.98
C TYR A 283 20.76 13.50 -11.05
N LYS A 284 20.45 14.15 -9.94
CA LYS A 284 19.44 15.20 -9.86
C LYS A 284 20.11 16.55 -9.69
N MET A 285 19.77 17.50 -10.56
CA MET A 285 20.17 18.89 -10.45
C MET A 285 19.08 19.71 -9.76
N PHE A 286 19.43 20.45 -8.71
CA PHE A 286 18.48 21.18 -7.87
C PHE A 286 18.22 22.61 -8.31
N ASN A 287 19.19 23.32 -8.83
CA ASN A 287 19.12 24.77 -9.03
C ASN A 287 19.39 25.23 -10.46
N GLY A 288 19.20 24.41 -11.47
CA GLY A 288 19.29 24.84 -12.89
C GLY A 288 20.63 25.45 -13.31
N GLY A 289 21.61 25.46 -12.44
CA GLY A 289 22.95 25.97 -12.72
C GLY A 289 23.85 24.86 -13.24
N THR A 290 24.19 24.92 -14.50
CA THR A 290 25.08 23.96 -15.15
C THR A 290 26.56 24.13 -14.82
N SER A 291 26.92 25.14 -14.05
CA SER A 291 28.31 25.56 -13.85
C SER A 291 28.94 25.13 -12.50
N SER A 292 28.17 24.50 -11.62
CA SER A 292 28.74 24.03 -10.34
C SER A 292 28.16 22.71 -9.92
N THR A 293 28.97 21.83 -9.36
CA THR A 293 28.56 20.54 -8.80
C THR A 293 27.80 20.67 -7.48
N SER A 294 27.73 21.89 -6.91
CA SER A 294 27.09 22.13 -5.60
C SER A 294 25.57 21.95 -5.58
N GLY A 295 24.93 21.87 -6.75
CA GLY A 295 23.50 21.62 -6.90
C GLY A 295 23.16 20.25 -7.47
N VAL A 296 24.10 19.31 -7.47
CA VAL A 296 23.92 17.96 -8.06
C VAL A 296 23.97 16.89 -6.98
N GLU A 297 22.97 16.03 -6.95
CA GLU A 297 22.91 14.89 -6.04
C GLU A 297 22.82 13.60 -6.84
N LYS A 298 23.68 12.61 -6.53
CA LYS A 298 23.55 11.25 -7.06
C LYS A 298 22.35 10.56 -6.41
N LYS A 299 21.43 10.00 -7.21
CA LYS A 299 20.15 9.43 -6.76
C LYS A 299 20.13 7.90 -6.66
N ASN A 300 21.07 7.24 -7.29
CA ASN A 300 21.25 5.81 -7.17
C ASN A 300 22.63 5.48 -6.59
N ARG A 301 22.72 4.34 -5.96
CA ARG A 301 23.94 3.79 -5.37
C ARG A 301 24.42 2.60 -6.17
#